data_6205840bffa49448880f1a6370b2ceb5
#
_entry.id   6205840bffa49448880f1a6370b2ceb5
#
_cell.length_a   1.000
_cell.length_b   1.000
_cell.length_c   1.000
_cell.angle_alpha   90.00
_cell.angle_beta   90.00
_cell.angle_gamma   90.00
#
_symmetry.space_group_name_H-M   'P 1'
#
loop_
_entity.id
_entity.type
_entity.pdbx_description
1 polymer ?
#
loop_
_entity_poly.entity_id
_entity_poly.type
_entity_poly.pdbx_seq_one_letter_code
_entity_poly.pdbx_strand_id
1 'polypeptide(L)'
;MKPIALFSSMALLGLSCSALAAPDAASCAKLAGLSLAQLHITEARWVQSESPTSLQTTKPLPAHCLVRGELQAREGVPAAGGPAHYGIHFELRMPLQWARRLYYEGGGGSNGVVAEAVGHVPSLKNGPGYVPALYRGFAVVTSDSGHSAAQNPGFGTDPQARVDYGYASIGKVTAVARSLIKAFYTQDPRWSYFAGCSKGGQEALQAMQRYGNLFDGIVAGAPGYRLPRAALAEAWDSQTLAALAPKDANGQAQLDKAFSDNDLALVANAVIKQCAGDDGTADSLIVAPQRCSFDPASLQCTGGNASACLSGAQVEGLKRIFAGPKDAAGKPLYNHWLYDSGIASAGWRAWKLGSAGKPALNLTLGGGSLNHVFMTPPPAQFDILTAPMASIASGIAARTAQYPQSALDFMEAASTELSAFHARKGKLILYHGVSDPVFSAQDTIDYYQRLQQRYGAGTHDFARLFLVPGMNHCGGGDYALDTFDTLDPIIDWVEHQKAPKSLTASAGPSAGQHLKPGLTRPLCPFPSAAQYRGQGDPDQASSFDCR
;
A
#
# COMPACT_ATOMS: atom_id res chain seq x y z
N MET A 1 -22.03 69.44 54.35
CA MET A 1 -22.53 68.32 53.58
C MET A 1 -21.27 67.54 53.05
N LYS A 2 -20.98 66.43 53.63
CA LYS A 2 -19.89 65.57 53.21
C LYS A 2 -20.44 64.45 52.31
N PRO A 3 -19.82 64.07 51.19
CA PRO A 3 -20.26 62.91 50.41
C PRO A 3 -19.69 61.62 50.98
N ILE A 4 -20.56 60.62 51.10
CA ILE A 4 -20.26 59.25 51.49
C ILE A 4 -19.74 58.50 50.25
N ALA A 5 -18.51 57.98 50.32
CA ALA A 5 -17.97 57.09 49.29
C ALA A 5 -18.40 55.64 49.55
N LEU A 6 -19.15 55.05 48.63
CA LEU A 6 -19.44 53.61 48.61
C LEU A 6 -18.23 52.86 47.98
N PHE A 7 -17.59 52.01 48.76
CA PHE A 7 -16.66 51.02 48.25
C PHE A 7 -17.42 49.76 47.80
N SER A 8 -17.48 49.54 46.50
CA SER A 8 -17.95 48.24 45.91
C SER A 8 -16.81 47.26 45.92
N SER A 9 -16.89 46.22 46.75
CA SER A 9 -15.97 45.08 46.76
C SER A 9 -16.31 44.15 45.62
N MET A 10 -15.48 44.13 44.56
CA MET A 10 -15.56 43.21 43.46
C MET A 10 -14.89 41.90 43.86
N ALA A 11 -15.66 40.85 44.16
CA ALA A 11 -15.12 39.51 44.41
C ALA A 11 -14.66 38.91 43.08
N LEU A 12 -13.34 38.75 42.89
CA LEU A 12 -12.76 37.97 41.82
C LEU A 12 -13.04 36.48 42.12
N LEU A 13 -13.98 35.91 41.41
CA LEU A 13 -14.10 34.45 41.29
C LEU A 13 -12.92 33.94 40.46
N GLY A 14 -11.91 33.41 41.11
CA GLY A 14 -10.81 32.70 40.50
C GLY A 14 -11.34 31.38 39.89
N LEU A 15 -11.53 31.35 38.57
CA LEU A 15 -11.68 30.10 37.86
C LEU A 15 -10.36 29.32 37.97
N SER A 16 -10.30 28.34 38.89
CA SER A 16 -9.23 27.35 38.94
C SER A 16 -9.31 26.49 37.66
N CYS A 17 -8.52 26.85 36.66
CA CYS A 17 -8.28 25.99 35.52
C CYS A 17 -7.45 24.81 36.07
N SER A 18 -8.12 23.70 36.42
CA SER A 18 -7.42 22.44 36.72
C SER A 18 -6.65 22.04 35.48
N ALA A 19 -5.34 22.25 35.47
CA ALA A 19 -4.46 21.71 34.46
C ALA A 19 -4.66 20.18 34.49
N LEU A 20 -5.18 19.62 33.40
CA LEU A 20 -5.22 18.18 33.22
C LEU A 20 -3.80 17.67 33.38
N ALA A 21 -3.58 16.72 34.31
CA ALA A 21 -2.27 16.13 34.51
C ALA A 21 -1.78 15.54 33.19
N ALA A 22 -0.52 15.83 32.85
CA ALA A 22 0.10 15.25 31.66
C ALA A 22 0.10 13.73 31.79
N PRO A 23 -0.13 12.99 30.69
CA PRO A 23 -0.08 11.54 30.72
C PRO A 23 1.31 11.04 31.16
N ASP A 24 1.36 9.99 31.97
CA ASP A 24 2.56 9.46 32.60
C ASP A 24 2.56 7.93 32.66
N ALA A 25 3.57 7.35 33.29
CA ALA A 25 3.68 5.91 33.46
C ALA A 25 2.52 5.31 34.27
N ALA A 26 1.97 6.04 35.24
CA ALA A 26 0.86 5.57 36.04
C ALA A 26 -0.45 5.53 35.25
N SER A 27 -0.71 6.55 34.44
CA SER A 27 -1.86 6.58 33.52
C SER A 27 -1.77 5.51 32.41
N CYS A 28 -0.55 5.21 31.94
CA CYS A 28 -0.32 4.09 31.02
C CYS A 28 -0.64 2.72 31.67
N ALA A 29 -0.12 2.49 32.87
CA ALA A 29 -0.35 1.22 33.56
C ALA A 29 -1.83 0.97 33.88
N LYS A 30 -2.62 2.01 34.12
CA LYS A 30 -4.08 1.89 34.35
C LYS A 30 -4.83 1.32 33.15
N LEU A 31 -4.29 1.47 31.92
CA LEU A 31 -4.92 0.91 30.73
C LEU A 31 -5.03 -0.62 30.76
N ALA A 32 -4.11 -1.30 31.47
CA ALA A 32 -4.18 -2.76 31.62
C ALA A 32 -5.49 -3.24 32.28
N GLY A 33 -6.11 -2.41 33.10
CA GLY A 33 -7.40 -2.68 33.75
C GLY A 33 -8.62 -2.15 32.99
N LEU A 34 -8.46 -1.59 31.81
CA LEU A 34 -9.57 -1.02 31.05
C LEU A 34 -10.46 -2.14 30.48
N SER A 35 -11.72 -2.14 30.91
CA SER A 35 -12.71 -3.09 30.41
C SER A 35 -13.44 -2.53 29.19
N LEU A 36 -13.18 -3.08 28.01
CA LEU A 36 -13.93 -2.85 26.78
C LEU A 36 -14.45 -4.19 26.26
N ALA A 37 -15.62 -4.17 25.66
CA ALA A 37 -16.25 -5.41 25.15
C ALA A 37 -15.32 -6.13 24.16
N GLN A 38 -15.09 -7.43 24.40
CA GLN A 38 -14.30 -8.32 23.55
C GLN A 38 -12.82 -7.87 23.36
N LEU A 39 -12.29 -7.04 24.27
CA LEU A 39 -10.88 -6.65 24.29
C LEU A 39 -10.19 -7.33 25.48
N HIS A 40 -9.07 -7.97 25.20
CA HIS A 40 -8.10 -8.41 26.19
C HIS A 40 -6.79 -7.65 25.99
N ILE A 41 -6.41 -6.81 26.97
CA ILE A 41 -5.13 -6.09 26.95
C ILE A 41 -4.07 -7.03 27.51
N THR A 42 -3.10 -7.39 26.69
CA THR A 42 -2.01 -8.30 27.07
C THR A 42 -0.81 -7.55 27.64
N GLU A 43 -0.64 -6.28 27.26
CA GLU A 43 0.45 -5.43 27.74
C GLU A 43 0.01 -3.96 27.76
N ALA A 44 0.34 -3.24 28.83
CA ALA A 44 0.27 -1.79 28.91
C ALA A 44 1.47 -1.29 29.73
N ARG A 45 2.50 -0.77 29.07
CA ARG A 45 3.73 -0.32 29.73
C ARG A 45 4.23 1.03 29.22
N TRP A 46 4.81 1.79 30.13
CA TRP A 46 5.52 3.02 29.79
C TRP A 46 6.91 2.70 29.24
N VAL A 47 7.23 3.30 28.11
CA VAL A 47 8.53 3.22 27.44
C VAL A 47 9.17 4.60 27.50
N GLN A 48 10.23 4.76 28.30
CA GLN A 48 10.94 6.03 28.42
C GLN A 48 11.88 6.26 27.24
N SER A 49 12.56 5.21 26.81
CA SER A 49 13.50 5.22 25.67
C SER A 49 13.74 3.78 25.24
N GLU A 50 13.61 3.50 23.96
CA GLU A 50 13.81 2.18 23.37
C GLU A 50 14.34 2.35 21.94
N SER A 51 15.28 1.52 21.52
CA SER A 51 15.71 1.50 20.12
C SER A 51 14.63 0.84 19.27
N PRO A 52 14.23 1.44 18.13
CA PRO A 52 13.29 0.79 17.22
C PRO A 52 13.92 -0.45 16.62
N THR A 53 13.10 -1.49 16.41
CA THR A 53 13.52 -2.75 15.77
C THR A 53 13.30 -2.71 14.26
N SER A 54 12.35 -1.91 13.80
CA SER A 54 11.94 -1.81 12.40
C SER A 54 12.60 -0.65 11.63
N LEU A 55 13.39 0.20 12.31
CA LEU A 55 14.02 1.38 11.73
C LEU A 55 15.55 1.26 11.68
N GLN A 56 16.15 1.71 10.61
CA GLN A 56 17.62 1.85 10.49
C GLN A 56 18.05 3.22 11.06
N THR A 57 17.90 3.41 12.37
CA THR A 57 18.29 4.66 13.06
C THR A 57 18.86 4.35 14.44
N THR A 58 19.78 5.19 14.90
CA THR A 58 20.30 5.20 16.28
C THR A 58 19.47 6.09 17.21
N LYS A 59 18.53 6.87 16.65
CA LYS A 59 17.67 7.74 17.44
C LYS A 59 16.64 6.89 18.19
N PRO A 60 16.61 6.93 19.54
CA PRO A 60 15.62 6.17 20.29
C PRO A 60 14.20 6.66 20.02
N LEU A 61 13.22 5.77 20.20
CA LEU A 61 11.81 6.13 20.16
C LEU A 61 11.49 7.19 21.22
N PRO A 62 10.58 8.14 20.94
CA PRO A 62 10.15 9.11 21.95
C PRO A 62 9.46 8.39 23.10
N ALA A 63 9.48 8.98 24.31
CA ALA A 63 8.74 8.45 25.45
C ALA A 63 7.27 8.25 25.09
N HIS A 64 6.72 7.06 25.35
CA HIS A 64 5.36 6.69 24.96
C HIS A 64 4.75 5.60 25.85
N CYS A 65 3.44 5.49 25.83
CA CYS A 65 2.72 4.34 26.35
C CYS A 65 2.55 3.31 25.24
N LEU A 66 3.02 2.09 25.46
CA LEU A 66 2.83 0.94 24.59
C LEU A 66 1.65 0.12 25.13
N VAL A 67 0.69 -0.18 24.27
CA VAL A 67 -0.42 -1.09 24.56
C VAL A 67 -0.48 -2.17 23.48
N ARG A 68 -0.57 -3.43 23.92
CA ARG A 68 -0.88 -4.59 23.06
C ARG A 68 -2.13 -5.28 23.55
N GLY A 69 -2.85 -5.87 22.65
CA GLY A 69 -4.07 -6.59 23.01
C GLY A 69 -4.61 -7.43 21.87
N GLU A 70 -5.64 -8.18 22.21
CA GLU A 70 -6.38 -9.05 21.32
C GLU A 70 -7.87 -8.68 21.35
N LEU A 71 -8.46 -8.57 20.17
CA LEU A 71 -9.87 -8.29 19.98
C LEU A 71 -10.60 -9.52 19.45
N GLN A 72 -11.81 -9.78 20.00
CA GLN A 72 -12.70 -10.81 19.49
C GLN A 72 -12.03 -12.19 19.41
N ALA A 73 -11.26 -12.56 20.44
CA ALA A 73 -10.72 -13.90 20.58
C ALA A 73 -11.82 -14.95 20.46
N ARG A 74 -11.63 -15.95 19.61
CA ARG A 74 -12.60 -17.01 19.34
C ARG A 74 -11.94 -18.27 18.80
N GLU A 75 -12.62 -19.38 18.95
CA GLU A 75 -12.33 -20.60 18.20
C GLU A 75 -13.03 -20.53 16.84
N GLY A 76 -12.34 -20.96 15.78
CA GLY A 76 -12.82 -20.96 14.41
C GLY A 76 -12.45 -22.24 13.67
N VAL A 77 -12.63 -22.23 12.36
CA VAL A 77 -12.22 -23.35 11.51
C VAL A 77 -10.69 -23.36 11.43
N PRO A 78 -10.00 -24.43 11.89
CA PRO A 78 -8.55 -24.45 11.87
C PRO A 78 -8.02 -24.33 10.45
N ALA A 79 -7.00 -23.51 10.26
CA ALA A 79 -6.18 -23.53 9.07
C ALA A 79 -5.57 -24.94 8.91
N ALA A 80 -5.35 -25.41 7.68
CA ALA A 80 -4.80 -26.73 7.42
C ALA A 80 -3.45 -26.90 8.17
N GLY A 81 -3.46 -27.70 9.25
CA GLY A 81 -2.31 -27.92 10.14
C GLY A 81 -1.98 -26.75 11.08
N GLY A 82 -2.81 -25.72 11.16
CA GLY A 82 -2.63 -24.54 12.00
C GLY A 82 -3.56 -24.51 13.22
N PRO A 83 -3.42 -23.47 14.08
CA PRO A 83 -4.27 -23.28 15.25
C PRO A 83 -5.70 -22.88 14.85
N ALA A 84 -6.67 -23.27 15.71
CA ALA A 84 -8.09 -22.88 15.58
C ALA A 84 -8.43 -21.56 16.28
N HIS A 85 -7.52 -21.04 17.11
CA HIS A 85 -7.71 -19.78 17.81
C HIS A 85 -7.50 -18.60 16.86
N TYR A 86 -8.49 -17.72 16.76
CA TYR A 86 -8.47 -16.49 16.00
C TYR A 86 -8.76 -15.30 16.91
N GLY A 87 -8.16 -14.18 16.59
CA GLY A 87 -8.36 -12.88 17.22
C GLY A 87 -7.66 -11.81 16.42
N ILE A 88 -7.99 -10.55 16.65
CA ILE A 88 -7.30 -9.43 16.02
C ILE A 88 -6.30 -8.87 17.02
N HIS A 89 -5.02 -9.17 16.81
CA HIS A 89 -3.96 -8.61 17.63
C HIS A 89 -3.57 -7.23 17.10
N PHE A 90 -3.23 -6.33 18.03
CA PHE A 90 -2.79 -4.98 17.70
C PHE A 90 -1.69 -4.50 18.63
N GLU A 91 -0.92 -3.53 18.15
CA GLU A 91 0.00 -2.70 18.93
C GLU A 91 -0.39 -1.24 18.74
N LEU A 92 -0.49 -0.49 19.86
CA LEU A 92 -0.74 0.95 19.89
C LEU A 92 0.37 1.64 20.69
N ARG A 93 1.04 2.61 20.10
CA ARG A 93 2.02 3.48 20.76
C ARG A 93 1.49 4.90 20.84
N MET A 94 1.46 5.47 22.04
CA MET A 94 0.91 6.79 22.35
C MET A 94 2.02 7.69 22.93
N PRO A 95 2.61 8.61 22.13
CA PRO A 95 3.77 9.39 22.56
C PRO A 95 3.39 10.45 23.60
N LEU A 96 4.33 10.76 24.52
CA LEU A 96 4.14 11.82 25.51
C LEU A 96 3.84 13.19 24.85
N GLN A 97 4.56 13.51 23.79
CA GLN A 97 4.34 14.72 22.99
C GLN A 97 3.33 14.42 21.86
N TRP A 98 2.06 14.37 22.22
CA TRP A 98 1.00 14.01 21.29
C TRP A 98 0.42 15.23 20.55
N ALA A 99 0.44 15.18 19.23
CA ALA A 99 -0.10 16.22 18.35
C ALA A 99 -1.62 16.08 18.09
N ARG A 100 -2.35 15.29 18.90
CA ARG A 100 -3.76 14.94 18.74
C ARG A 100 -4.09 14.26 17.41
N ARG A 101 -3.14 13.48 16.89
CA ARG A 101 -3.24 12.73 15.64
C ARG A 101 -3.20 11.23 15.93
N LEU A 102 -4.04 10.48 15.21
CA LEU A 102 -4.00 9.02 15.13
C LEU A 102 -3.48 8.62 13.74
N TYR A 103 -2.55 7.70 13.68
CA TYR A 103 -2.07 7.08 12.45
C TYR A 103 -2.31 5.57 12.50
N TYR A 104 -3.10 5.06 11.58
CA TYR A 104 -3.23 3.62 11.36
C TYR A 104 -2.24 3.24 10.26
N GLU A 105 -1.28 2.39 10.59
CA GLU A 105 -0.32 1.83 9.66
C GLU A 105 -0.88 0.53 9.09
N GLY A 106 -1.14 0.51 7.77
CA GLY A 106 -1.63 -0.66 7.07
C GLY A 106 -0.57 -1.75 6.97
N GLY A 107 -1.02 -2.99 6.92
CA GLY A 107 -0.16 -4.15 6.81
C GLY A 107 0.34 -4.44 5.39
N GLY A 108 0.75 -5.68 5.14
CA GLY A 108 1.27 -6.11 3.85
C GLY A 108 1.14 -7.62 3.62
N GLY A 109 1.26 -8.05 2.37
CA GLY A 109 1.17 -9.46 1.99
C GLY A 109 -0.13 -10.12 2.46
N SER A 110 0.00 -11.26 3.11
CA SER A 110 -1.15 -11.94 3.73
C SER A 110 -1.41 -11.50 5.17
N ASN A 111 -0.85 -10.39 5.66
CA ASN A 111 -0.82 -9.95 7.06
C ASN A 111 -0.45 -11.10 8.04
N GLY A 112 -1.09 -11.21 9.19
CA GLY A 112 -0.79 -12.26 10.19
C GLY A 112 0.33 -11.87 11.16
N VAL A 113 0.85 -10.66 11.07
CA VAL A 113 1.91 -10.10 11.91
C VAL A 113 1.53 -8.71 12.38
N VAL A 114 1.64 -8.47 13.68
CA VAL A 114 1.55 -7.11 14.24
C VAL A 114 2.92 -6.46 14.08
N ALA A 115 3.01 -5.49 13.18
CA ALA A 115 4.23 -4.70 13.00
C ALA A 115 4.49 -3.77 14.18
N GLU A 116 5.75 -3.38 14.39
CA GLU A 116 6.09 -2.35 15.36
C GLU A 116 5.41 -1.02 14.97
N ALA A 117 4.52 -0.50 15.84
CA ALA A 117 3.70 0.67 15.58
C ALA A 117 4.50 1.98 15.65
N VAL A 118 5.42 2.18 14.74
CA VAL A 118 6.22 3.42 14.64
C VAL A 118 5.66 4.40 13.61
N GLY A 119 4.75 3.98 12.75
CA GLY A 119 4.12 4.81 11.72
C GLY A 119 5.04 5.01 10.53
N HIS A 120 5.42 3.92 9.87
CA HIS A 120 6.17 4.00 8.61
C HIS A 120 5.39 4.79 7.57
N VAL A 121 6.10 5.63 6.84
CA VAL A 121 5.58 6.30 5.64
C VAL A 121 5.98 5.43 4.44
N PRO A 122 5.05 4.75 3.78
CA PRO A 122 5.38 3.69 2.82
C PRO A 122 6.27 4.13 1.65
N SER A 123 6.17 5.41 1.28
CA SER A 123 6.95 6.04 0.20
C SER A 123 8.29 6.63 0.65
N LEU A 124 8.60 6.61 1.95
CA LEU A 124 9.89 7.03 2.47
C LEU A 124 10.75 5.81 2.80
N LYS A 125 12.00 5.83 2.36
CA LYS A 125 12.95 4.78 2.69
C LYS A 125 13.64 5.07 4.01
N ASN A 126 13.90 4.02 4.78
CA ASN A 126 14.76 4.11 5.96
C ASN A 126 16.14 4.64 5.56
N GLY A 127 16.53 5.78 6.12
CA GLY A 127 17.79 6.43 5.81
C GLY A 127 18.00 7.70 6.61
N PRO A 128 19.08 8.44 6.38
CA PRO A 128 19.32 9.72 7.05
C PRO A 128 18.15 10.68 6.82
N GLY A 129 17.60 11.22 7.91
CA GLY A 129 16.47 12.16 7.85
C GLY A 129 15.07 11.51 7.80
N TYR A 130 14.97 10.17 7.75
CA TYR A 130 13.68 9.50 7.86
C TYR A 130 13.04 9.74 9.23
N VAL A 131 11.80 10.22 9.23
CA VAL A 131 11.05 10.54 10.47
C VAL A 131 9.65 9.92 10.37
N PRO A 132 9.41 8.75 10.99
CA PRO A 132 8.11 8.10 11.02
C PRO A 132 7.08 8.87 11.87
N ALA A 133 5.80 8.50 11.77
CA ALA A 133 4.71 9.26 12.38
C ALA A 133 4.80 9.38 13.92
N LEU A 134 5.30 8.36 14.63
CA LEU A 134 5.47 8.40 16.08
C LEU A 134 6.38 9.56 16.52
N TYR A 135 7.48 9.82 15.79
CA TYR A 135 8.38 10.95 16.08
C TYR A 135 7.77 12.32 15.73
N ARG A 136 6.70 12.32 14.91
CA ARG A 136 5.92 13.53 14.56
C ARG A 136 4.71 13.72 15.50
N GLY A 137 4.69 13.01 16.64
CA GLY A 137 3.67 13.15 17.68
C GLY A 137 2.34 12.43 17.37
N PHE A 138 2.33 11.46 16.49
CA PHE A 138 1.13 10.64 16.27
C PHE A 138 1.03 9.52 17.31
N ALA A 139 -0.18 9.21 17.77
CA ALA A 139 -0.49 7.89 18.28
C ALA A 139 -0.57 6.94 17.09
N VAL A 140 0.14 5.82 17.14
CA VAL A 140 0.26 4.89 16.01
C VAL A 140 -0.30 3.53 16.38
N VAL A 141 -1.12 2.95 15.48
CA VAL A 141 -1.67 1.60 15.65
C VAL A 141 -1.39 0.72 14.44
N THR A 142 -1.08 -0.55 14.70
CA THR A 142 -0.92 -1.64 13.72
C THR A 142 -1.74 -2.85 14.13
N SER A 143 -2.04 -3.76 13.21
CA SER A 143 -2.72 -5.03 13.52
C SER A 143 -2.28 -6.17 12.59
N ASP A 144 -2.55 -7.41 13.01
CA ASP A 144 -2.36 -8.64 12.22
C ASP A 144 -3.48 -8.94 11.23
N SER A 145 -4.54 -8.14 11.24
CA SER A 145 -5.75 -8.30 10.42
C SER A 145 -6.60 -9.55 10.74
N GLY A 146 -6.47 -10.13 11.94
CA GLY A 146 -7.41 -11.11 12.47
C GLY A 146 -6.97 -12.57 12.36
N HIS A 147 -5.71 -12.84 12.09
CA HIS A 147 -5.10 -14.16 12.11
C HIS A 147 -3.59 -14.05 12.34
N SER A 148 -2.95 -15.14 12.76
CA SER A 148 -1.51 -15.20 13.01
C SER A 148 -0.73 -15.66 11.77
N ALA A 149 0.59 -15.40 11.76
CA ALA A 149 1.49 -15.92 10.74
C ALA A 149 1.47 -17.46 10.62
N ALA A 150 1.25 -18.16 11.74
CA ALA A 150 1.14 -19.62 11.76
C ALA A 150 -0.11 -20.15 11.02
N GLN A 151 -1.10 -19.29 10.81
CA GLN A 151 -2.32 -19.62 10.06
C GLN A 151 -2.22 -19.30 8.56
N ASN A 152 -1.17 -18.59 8.13
CA ASN A 152 -0.96 -18.26 6.73
C ASN A 152 -0.50 -19.47 5.89
N PRO A 153 -1.00 -19.61 4.65
CA PRO A 153 -2.12 -18.90 4.02
C PRO A 153 -3.47 -19.54 4.33
N GLY A 154 -3.52 -20.59 5.13
CA GLY A 154 -4.70 -21.43 5.37
C GLY A 154 -5.84 -20.78 6.16
N PHE A 155 -5.66 -19.58 6.74
CA PHE A 155 -6.70 -18.87 7.52
C PHE A 155 -8.02 -18.68 6.77
N GLY A 156 -7.97 -18.64 5.44
CA GLY A 156 -9.15 -18.46 4.60
C GLY A 156 -10.14 -19.64 4.62
N THR A 157 -9.86 -20.75 5.32
CA THR A 157 -10.86 -21.78 5.64
C THR A 157 -11.89 -21.28 6.65
N ASP A 158 -11.54 -20.27 7.46
CA ASP A 158 -12.46 -19.63 8.39
C ASP A 158 -13.14 -18.42 7.72
N PRO A 159 -14.48 -18.40 7.59
CA PRO A 159 -15.21 -17.33 6.93
C PRO A 159 -15.03 -15.95 7.60
N GLN A 160 -14.96 -15.92 8.95
CA GLN A 160 -14.79 -14.65 9.66
C GLN A 160 -13.37 -14.10 9.51
N ALA A 161 -12.35 -14.97 9.49
CA ALA A 161 -10.97 -14.55 9.25
C ALA A 161 -10.80 -13.90 7.86
N ARG A 162 -11.51 -14.39 6.83
CA ARG A 162 -11.56 -13.72 5.50
C ARG A 162 -12.10 -12.29 5.61
N VAL A 163 -13.18 -12.10 6.36
CA VAL A 163 -13.83 -10.80 6.55
C VAL A 163 -12.94 -9.86 7.35
N ASP A 164 -12.28 -10.35 8.40
CA ASP A 164 -11.36 -9.56 9.21
C ASP A 164 -10.13 -9.14 8.38
N TYR A 165 -9.52 -10.08 7.64
CA TYR A 165 -8.44 -9.79 6.71
C TYR A 165 -8.84 -8.82 5.61
N GLY A 166 -10.05 -8.95 5.07
CA GLY A 166 -10.54 -8.12 3.97
C GLY A 166 -10.75 -6.65 4.37
N TYR A 167 -11.40 -6.42 5.53
CA TYR A 167 -11.78 -5.05 5.94
C TYR A 167 -12.19 -4.88 7.40
N ALA A 168 -12.74 -5.92 8.08
CA ALA A 168 -13.45 -5.67 9.33
C ALA A 168 -12.51 -5.32 10.49
N SER A 169 -11.28 -5.83 10.49
CA SER A 169 -10.24 -5.49 11.48
C SER A 169 -9.99 -3.97 11.56
N ILE A 170 -10.01 -3.27 10.42
CA ILE A 170 -9.74 -1.83 10.34
C ILE A 170 -10.68 -1.03 11.26
N GLY A 171 -11.98 -1.22 11.12
CA GLY A 171 -12.97 -0.51 11.93
C GLY A 171 -12.90 -0.88 13.41
N LYS A 172 -12.73 -2.17 13.71
CA LYS A 172 -12.65 -2.70 15.07
C LYS A 172 -11.42 -2.16 15.82
N VAL A 173 -10.24 -2.25 15.22
CA VAL A 173 -8.98 -1.75 15.80
C VAL A 173 -9.00 -0.22 15.94
N THR A 174 -9.52 0.50 14.94
CA THR A 174 -9.65 1.97 15.04
C THR A 174 -10.53 2.39 16.20
N ALA A 175 -11.66 1.72 16.44
CA ALA A 175 -12.57 2.03 17.55
C ALA A 175 -11.88 1.83 18.91
N VAL A 176 -11.15 0.71 19.08
CA VAL A 176 -10.40 0.43 20.30
C VAL A 176 -9.24 1.41 20.48
N ALA A 177 -8.45 1.67 19.44
CA ALA A 177 -7.36 2.64 19.51
C ALA A 177 -7.86 4.03 19.96
N ARG A 178 -8.98 4.51 19.42
CA ARG A 178 -9.60 5.78 19.85
C ARG A 178 -10.05 5.74 21.33
N SER A 179 -10.61 4.63 21.80
CA SER A 179 -11.01 4.46 23.19
C SER A 179 -9.81 4.48 24.15
N LEU A 180 -8.71 3.79 23.79
CA LEU A 180 -7.46 3.79 24.55
C LEU A 180 -6.79 5.17 24.57
N ILE A 181 -6.74 5.86 23.42
CA ILE A 181 -6.25 7.23 23.29
C ILE A 181 -7.03 8.17 24.21
N LYS A 182 -8.37 8.08 24.18
CA LYS A 182 -9.23 8.90 25.05
C LYS A 182 -9.02 8.60 26.53
N ALA A 183 -8.84 7.32 26.89
CA ALA A 183 -8.57 6.95 28.27
C ALA A 183 -7.21 7.46 28.76
N PHE A 184 -6.16 7.46 27.89
CA PHE A 184 -4.83 7.89 28.21
C PHE A 184 -4.65 9.41 28.24
N TYR A 185 -5.15 10.12 27.19
CA TYR A 185 -4.97 11.56 27.05
C TYR A 185 -6.17 12.39 27.56
N THR A 186 -7.26 11.73 27.98
CA THR A 186 -8.56 12.37 28.32
C THR A 186 -9.19 13.18 27.17
N GLN A 187 -8.68 12.97 25.95
CA GLN A 187 -9.12 13.67 24.73
C GLN A 187 -9.17 12.69 23.56
N ASP A 188 -10.09 12.93 22.62
CA ASP A 188 -10.13 12.23 21.36
C ASP A 188 -9.05 12.77 20.39
N PRO A 189 -8.55 11.94 19.45
CA PRO A 189 -7.74 12.44 18.35
C PRO A 189 -8.55 13.45 17.53
N ARG A 190 -7.92 14.59 17.21
CA ARG A 190 -8.52 15.60 16.35
C ARG A 190 -8.54 15.15 14.91
N TRP A 191 -7.45 14.50 14.48
CA TRP A 191 -7.24 14.03 13.13
C TRP A 191 -6.85 12.55 13.13
N SER A 192 -7.35 11.80 12.15
CA SER A 192 -7.06 10.38 11.99
C SER A 192 -6.62 10.11 10.56
N TYR A 193 -5.50 9.42 10.41
CA TYR A 193 -4.88 9.10 9.13
C TYR A 193 -4.74 7.59 8.98
N PHE A 194 -4.84 7.11 7.75
CA PHE A 194 -4.48 5.74 7.39
C PHE A 194 -3.47 5.78 6.25
N ALA A 195 -2.37 5.05 6.36
CA ALA A 195 -1.43 4.92 5.27
C ALA A 195 -0.93 3.48 5.13
N GLY A 196 -0.80 3.04 3.88
CA GLY A 196 -0.29 1.72 3.56
C GLY A 196 0.03 1.56 2.09
N CYS A 197 0.83 0.54 1.77
CA CYS A 197 1.16 0.15 0.41
C CYS A 197 0.76 -1.31 0.17
N SER A 198 0.51 -1.72 -1.08
CA SER A 198 0.15 -3.11 -1.40
C SER A 198 -1.19 -3.53 -0.78
N LYS A 199 -1.19 -4.60 0.02
CA LYS A 199 -2.34 -4.97 0.85
C LYS A 199 -2.72 -3.82 1.80
N GLY A 200 -1.73 -3.11 2.38
CA GLY A 200 -1.98 -1.89 3.18
C GLY A 200 -2.61 -0.76 2.38
N GLY A 201 -2.31 -0.66 1.09
CA GLY A 201 -3.00 0.25 0.16
C GLY A 201 -4.45 -0.16 -0.12
N GLN A 202 -4.74 -1.45 -0.21
CA GLN A 202 -6.10 -1.99 -0.26
C GLN A 202 -6.84 -1.67 1.05
N GLU A 203 -6.20 -1.86 2.20
CA GLU A 203 -6.77 -1.51 3.52
C GLU A 203 -7.06 -0.01 3.63
N ALA A 204 -6.17 0.85 3.12
CA ALA A 204 -6.37 2.30 3.08
C ALA A 204 -7.64 2.68 2.28
N LEU A 205 -7.87 2.04 1.14
CA LEU A 205 -9.09 2.26 0.36
C LEU A 205 -10.34 1.64 1.03
N GLN A 206 -10.23 0.50 1.72
CA GLN A 206 -11.31 -0.03 2.56
C GLN A 206 -11.64 0.91 3.72
N ALA A 207 -10.62 1.48 4.36
CA ALA A 207 -10.79 2.49 5.41
C ALA A 207 -11.59 3.69 4.89
N MET A 208 -11.24 4.20 3.70
CA MET A 208 -11.96 5.30 3.05
C MET A 208 -13.40 4.96 2.71
N GLN A 209 -13.65 3.77 2.15
CA GLN A 209 -14.96 3.39 1.62
C GLN A 209 -15.93 2.93 2.70
N ARG A 210 -15.46 2.08 3.64
CA ARG A 210 -16.32 1.48 4.67
C ARG A 210 -16.33 2.24 5.99
N TYR A 211 -15.27 2.99 6.28
CA TYR A 211 -15.03 3.69 7.53
C TYR A 211 -14.65 5.15 7.33
N GLY A 212 -15.11 5.76 6.21
CA GLY A 212 -14.76 7.12 5.82
C GLY A 212 -15.09 8.20 6.86
N ASN A 213 -16.03 7.92 7.75
CA ASN A 213 -16.35 8.78 8.89
C ASN A 213 -15.29 8.74 10.01
N LEU A 214 -14.33 7.81 9.97
CA LEU A 214 -13.28 7.67 10.99
C LEU A 214 -11.95 8.33 10.59
N PHE A 215 -11.73 8.60 9.30
CA PHE A 215 -10.44 9.06 8.78
C PHE A 215 -10.56 10.41 8.06
N ASP A 216 -9.57 11.27 8.28
CA ASP A 216 -9.44 12.60 7.66
C ASP A 216 -8.45 12.59 6.49
N GLY A 217 -7.42 11.75 6.56
CA GLY A 217 -6.40 11.60 5.51
C GLY A 217 -6.11 10.15 5.19
N ILE A 218 -6.04 9.82 3.91
CA ILE A 218 -5.74 8.48 3.40
C ILE A 218 -4.55 8.58 2.45
N VAL A 219 -3.56 7.71 2.66
CA VAL A 219 -2.46 7.47 1.71
C VAL A 219 -2.51 6.02 1.28
N ALA A 220 -2.78 5.77 0.00
CA ALA A 220 -2.84 4.43 -0.57
C ALA A 220 -1.80 4.28 -1.68
N GLY A 221 -0.70 3.57 -1.37
CA GLY A 221 0.38 3.27 -2.30
C GLY A 221 0.18 1.93 -2.99
N ALA A 222 0.43 1.87 -4.31
CA ALA A 222 0.33 0.64 -5.10
C ALA A 222 -0.82 -0.25 -4.62
N PRO A 223 -2.07 0.26 -4.52
CA PRO A 223 -3.15 -0.43 -3.83
C PRO A 223 -3.63 -1.64 -4.61
N GLY A 224 -3.61 -2.82 -3.96
CA GLY A 224 -4.27 -4.01 -4.48
C GLY A 224 -5.79 -3.93 -4.34
N TYR A 225 -6.44 -2.87 -4.80
CA TYR A 225 -7.84 -2.63 -4.51
C TYR A 225 -8.80 -3.62 -5.17
N ARG A 226 -8.36 -4.33 -6.22
CA ARG A 226 -9.03 -5.50 -6.80
C ARG A 226 -8.15 -6.75 -6.64
N LEU A 227 -7.66 -6.99 -5.43
CA LEU A 227 -6.66 -8.01 -5.13
C LEU A 227 -7.00 -9.42 -5.66
N PRO A 228 -8.26 -9.94 -5.57
CA PRO A 228 -8.59 -11.24 -6.16
C PRO A 228 -8.41 -11.30 -7.68
N ARG A 229 -8.67 -10.19 -8.38
CA ARG A 229 -8.46 -10.10 -9.84
C ARG A 229 -6.99 -9.94 -10.19
N ALA A 230 -6.21 -9.25 -9.35
CA ALA A 230 -4.76 -9.18 -9.51
C ALA A 230 -4.13 -10.57 -9.35
N ALA A 231 -4.57 -11.36 -8.36
CA ALA A 231 -4.10 -12.75 -8.19
C ALA A 231 -4.47 -13.64 -9.38
N LEU A 232 -5.63 -13.43 -10.01
CA LEU A 232 -5.99 -14.08 -11.27
C LEU A 232 -5.03 -13.67 -12.40
N ALA A 233 -4.62 -12.38 -12.45
CA ALA A 233 -3.65 -11.92 -13.43
C ALA A 233 -2.24 -12.50 -13.17
N GLU A 234 -1.88 -12.70 -11.91
CA GLU A 234 -0.64 -13.40 -11.55
C GLU A 234 -0.63 -14.85 -12.03
N ALA A 235 -1.79 -15.53 -11.99
CA ALA A 235 -1.93 -16.86 -12.58
C ALA A 235 -1.77 -16.83 -14.11
N TRP A 236 -2.39 -15.86 -14.78
CA TRP A 236 -2.26 -15.67 -16.23
C TRP A 236 -0.81 -15.46 -16.67
N ASP A 237 -0.08 -14.62 -15.94
CA ASP A 237 1.33 -14.33 -16.20
C ASP A 237 2.19 -15.58 -15.97
N SER A 238 1.98 -16.27 -14.85
CA SER A 238 2.70 -17.48 -14.49
C SER A 238 2.50 -18.60 -15.50
N GLN A 239 1.27 -18.81 -15.99
CA GLN A 239 0.97 -19.78 -17.05
C GLN A 239 1.62 -19.40 -18.39
N THR A 240 1.65 -18.10 -18.71
CA THR A 240 2.32 -17.62 -19.92
C THR A 240 3.82 -17.86 -19.84
N LEU A 241 4.44 -17.55 -18.71
CA LEU A 241 5.87 -17.77 -18.48
C LEU A 241 6.22 -19.27 -18.43
N ALA A 242 5.38 -20.11 -17.84
CA ALA A 242 5.57 -21.55 -17.80
C ALA A 242 5.53 -22.19 -19.21
N ALA A 243 4.75 -21.63 -20.13
CA ALA A 243 4.72 -22.08 -21.51
C ALA A 243 5.99 -21.73 -22.31
N LEU A 244 6.72 -20.70 -21.89
CA LEU A 244 7.98 -20.26 -22.48
C LEU A 244 9.19 -20.94 -21.85
N ALA A 245 9.09 -21.31 -20.59
CA ALA A 245 10.20 -21.81 -19.79
C ALA A 245 10.60 -23.24 -20.19
N PRO A 246 11.91 -23.57 -20.17
CA PRO A 246 12.35 -24.96 -20.26
C PRO A 246 11.84 -25.75 -19.05
N LYS A 247 11.67 -27.06 -19.23
CA LYS A 247 11.29 -27.96 -18.14
C LYS A 247 12.51 -28.60 -17.51
N ASP A 248 12.45 -28.84 -16.22
CA ASP A 248 13.46 -29.60 -15.48
C ASP A 248 13.31 -31.11 -15.72
N ALA A 249 14.17 -31.93 -15.08
CA ALA A 249 14.15 -33.39 -15.20
C ALA A 249 12.82 -34.02 -14.69
N ASN A 250 12.07 -33.31 -13.87
CA ASN A 250 10.77 -33.73 -13.34
C ASN A 250 9.59 -33.22 -14.19
N GLY A 251 9.87 -32.53 -15.30
CA GLY A 251 8.87 -31.94 -16.18
C GLY A 251 8.28 -30.62 -15.67
N GLN A 252 8.84 -30.00 -14.63
CA GLN A 252 8.37 -28.75 -14.07
C GLN A 252 8.98 -27.54 -14.81
N ALA A 253 8.18 -26.53 -15.09
CA ALA A 253 8.60 -25.32 -15.78
C ALA A 253 9.53 -24.48 -14.88
N GLN A 254 10.71 -24.13 -15.42
CA GLN A 254 11.70 -23.27 -14.77
C GLN A 254 11.45 -21.82 -15.16
N LEU A 255 10.48 -21.13 -14.48
CA LEU A 255 10.03 -19.78 -14.83
C LEU A 255 11.18 -18.77 -14.89
N ASP A 256 12.20 -18.93 -14.03
CA ASP A 256 13.39 -18.09 -13.97
C ASP A 256 14.20 -18.08 -15.27
N LYS A 257 13.97 -19.07 -16.15
CA LYS A 257 14.62 -19.22 -17.46
C LYS A 257 13.76 -18.83 -18.65
N ALA A 258 12.52 -18.37 -18.45
CA ALA A 258 11.65 -17.90 -19.54
C ALA A 258 12.22 -16.64 -20.22
N PHE A 259 12.84 -15.78 -19.43
CA PHE A 259 13.58 -14.60 -19.86
C PHE A 259 14.89 -14.48 -19.07
N SER A 260 16.00 -14.30 -19.77
CA SER A 260 17.29 -13.96 -19.16
C SER A 260 17.29 -12.48 -18.71
N ASP A 261 18.27 -12.09 -17.88
CA ASP A 261 18.46 -10.69 -17.51
C ASP A 261 18.78 -9.82 -18.74
N ASN A 262 19.50 -10.37 -19.72
CA ASN A 262 19.77 -9.69 -20.99
C ASN A 262 18.49 -9.45 -21.81
N ASP A 263 17.56 -10.40 -21.84
CA ASP A 263 16.27 -10.24 -22.53
C ASP A 263 15.46 -9.10 -21.89
N LEU A 264 15.38 -9.07 -20.55
CA LEU A 264 14.67 -8.01 -19.84
C LEU A 264 15.35 -6.64 -20.01
N ALA A 265 16.69 -6.60 -19.97
CA ALA A 265 17.45 -5.39 -20.23
C ALA A 265 17.24 -4.87 -21.67
N LEU A 266 17.17 -5.78 -22.66
CA LEU A 266 16.87 -5.43 -24.05
C LEU A 266 15.51 -4.73 -24.16
N VAL A 267 14.47 -5.27 -23.49
CA VAL A 267 13.13 -4.67 -23.47
C VAL A 267 13.17 -3.31 -22.77
N ALA A 268 13.74 -3.21 -21.57
CA ALA A 268 13.82 -1.96 -20.82
C ALA A 268 14.51 -0.85 -21.61
N ASN A 269 15.68 -1.16 -22.24
CA ASN A 269 16.42 -0.21 -23.04
C ASN A 269 15.64 0.27 -24.27
N ALA A 270 14.88 -0.63 -24.92
CA ALA A 270 14.05 -0.25 -26.06
C ALA A 270 12.88 0.63 -25.65
N VAL A 271 12.24 0.34 -24.50
CA VAL A 271 11.17 1.18 -23.93
C VAL A 271 11.72 2.57 -23.56
N ILE A 272 12.86 2.65 -22.87
CA ILE A 272 13.54 3.92 -22.55
C ILE A 272 13.82 4.71 -23.82
N LYS A 273 14.46 4.06 -24.80
CA LYS A 273 14.81 4.71 -26.08
C LYS A 273 13.58 5.31 -26.81
N GLN A 274 12.44 4.65 -26.71
CA GLN A 274 11.22 5.08 -27.41
C GLN A 274 10.43 6.13 -26.61
N CYS A 275 10.41 6.02 -25.29
CA CYS A 275 9.41 6.71 -24.45
C CYS A 275 10.00 7.68 -23.42
N ALA A 276 11.33 7.71 -23.19
CA ALA A 276 11.94 8.70 -22.32
C ALA A 276 12.18 10.04 -23.07
N GLY A 277 12.36 11.11 -22.30
CA GLY A 277 12.63 12.44 -22.84
C GLY A 277 11.39 13.32 -23.09
N ASP A 278 10.19 12.81 -22.80
CA ASP A 278 8.94 13.58 -22.88
C ASP A 278 8.91 14.79 -21.92
N ASP A 279 9.79 14.81 -20.93
CA ASP A 279 9.94 15.90 -19.96
C ASP A 279 10.91 17.00 -20.44
N GLY A 280 11.53 16.84 -21.60
CA GLY A 280 12.52 17.76 -22.17
C GLY A 280 13.94 17.57 -21.59
N THR A 281 14.22 16.44 -20.96
CA THR A 281 15.56 16.06 -20.48
C THR A 281 16.08 14.82 -21.20
N ALA A 282 17.37 14.54 -21.05
CA ALA A 282 18.02 13.35 -21.64
C ALA A 282 18.23 12.23 -20.59
N ASP A 283 17.36 12.14 -19.59
CA ASP A 283 17.39 11.07 -18.62
C ASP A 283 16.55 9.86 -19.08
N SER A 284 16.57 8.78 -18.30
CA SER A 284 15.87 7.54 -18.64
C SER A 284 14.48 7.45 -18.00
N LEU A 285 13.92 8.55 -17.51
CA LEU A 285 12.63 8.58 -16.85
C LEU A 285 11.49 8.68 -17.86
N ILE A 286 10.47 7.85 -17.69
CA ILE A 286 9.27 7.85 -18.52
C ILE A 286 8.15 8.52 -17.72
N VAL A 287 8.11 9.85 -17.77
CA VAL A 287 7.21 10.67 -16.93
C VAL A 287 5.75 10.64 -17.39
N ALA A 288 5.48 10.23 -18.63
CA ALA A 288 4.15 10.13 -19.21
C ALA A 288 3.89 8.71 -19.78
N PRO A 289 3.89 7.66 -18.94
CA PRO A 289 3.87 6.28 -19.41
C PRO A 289 2.61 5.90 -20.20
N GLN A 290 1.50 6.62 -20.03
CA GLN A 290 0.28 6.41 -20.82
C GLN A 290 0.44 6.84 -22.31
N ARG A 291 1.45 7.64 -22.62
CA ARG A 291 1.79 8.05 -23.99
C ARG A 291 2.77 7.09 -24.66
N CYS A 292 3.36 6.18 -23.90
CA CYS A 292 4.31 5.19 -24.39
C CYS A 292 3.60 4.09 -25.18
N SER A 293 3.84 4.01 -26.48
CA SER A 293 3.22 3.03 -27.40
C SER A 293 4.23 1.98 -27.86
N PHE A 294 4.93 1.34 -26.93
CA PHE A 294 5.95 0.34 -27.25
C PHE A 294 5.31 -0.98 -27.73
N ASP A 295 5.86 -1.56 -28.83
CA ASP A 295 5.53 -2.91 -29.30
C ASP A 295 6.77 -3.80 -29.25
N PRO A 296 6.77 -4.88 -28.43
CA PRO A 296 7.90 -5.81 -28.33
C PRO A 296 8.20 -6.56 -29.65
N ALA A 297 7.31 -6.53 -30.65
CA ALA A 297 7.61 -7.07 -31.96
C ALA A 297 8.82 -6.40 -32.63
N SER A 298 9.13 -5.15 -32.27
CA SER A 298 10.32 -4.44 -32.74
C SER A 298 11.64 -5.08 -32.30
N LEU A 299 11.60 -5.97 -31.31
CA LEU A 299 12.75 -6.71 -30.78
C LEU A 299 12.83 -8.16 -31.29
N GLN A 300 11.90 -8.59 -32.17
CA GLN A 300 11.87 -9.97 -32.64
C GLN A 300 13.08 -10.29 -33.54
N CYS A 301 13.67 -11.46 -33.34
CA CYS A 301 14.75 -11.96 -34.18
C CYS A 301 14.28 -12.14 -35.63
N THR A 302 15.02 -11.52 -36.58
CA THR A 302 14.81 -11.67 -38.04
C THR A 302 15.94 -12.45 -38.71
N GLY A 303 16.82 -13.09 -37.93
CA GLY A 303 18.06 -13.76 -38.31
C GLY A 303 19.27 -13.07 -37.67
N GLY A 304 20.35 -13.75 -37.47
CA GLY A 304 21.58 -13.20 -36.87
C GLY A 304 21.79 -13.60 -35.41
N ASN A 305 22.37 -12.72 -34.59
CA ASN A 305 22.79 -13.04 -33.23
C ASN A 305 21.58 -13.11 -32.29
N ALA A 306 21.20 -14.30 -31.83
CA ALA A 306 20.08 -14.56 -30.92
C ALA A 306 20.21 -13.89 -29.53
N SER A 307 21.41 -13.40 -29.16
CA SER A 307 21.61 -12.69 -27.88
C SER A 307 21.20 -11.20 -27.90
N ALA A 308 20.86 -10.66 -29.09
CA ALA A 308 20.47 -9.26 -29.26
C ALA A 308 19.03 -9.08 -29.72
N CYS A 309 18.20 -10.11 -29.61
CA CYS A 309 16.78 -10.07 -30.02
C CYS A 309 15.98 -11.12 -29.23
N LEU A 310 14.68 -11.01 -29.25
CA LEU A 310 13.75 -11.94 -28.62
C LEU A 310 13.24 -12.97 -29.63
N SER A 311 13.01 -14.21 -29.19
CA SER A 311 12.26 -15.19 -29.98
C SER A 311 10.82 -14.74 -30.21
N GLY A 312 10.18 -15.22 -31.28
CA GLY A 312 8.76 -14.94 -31.50
C GLY A 312 7.86 -15.36 -30.34
N ALA A 313 8.19 -16.47 -29.67
CA ALA A 313 7.45 -16.93 -28.49
C ALA A 313 7.58 -15.96 -27.30
N GLN A 314 8.77 -15.42 -27.05
CA GLN A 314 9.01 -14.41 -26.01
C GLN A 314 8.24 -13.10 -26.32
N VAL A 315 8.25 -12.66 -27.58
CA VAL A 315 7.48 -11.48 -28.02
C VAL A 315 5.98 -11.66 -27.74
N GLU A 316 5.42 -12.79 -28.15
CA GLU A 316 3.98 -13.07 -27.92
C GLU A 316 3.68 -13.24 -26.41
N GLY A 317 4.59 -13.84 -25.64
CA GLY A 317 4.48 -13.92 -24.18
C GLY A 317 4.44 -12.56 -23.51
N LEU A 318 5.33 -11.63 -23.88
CA LEU A 318 5.29 -10.25 -23.39
C LEU A 318 3.98 -9.55 -23.76
N LYS A 319 3.55 -9.63 -25.03
CA LYS A 319 2.27 -9.06 -25.46
C LYS A 319 1.11 -9.59 -24.62
N ARG A 320 1.08 -10.90 -24.38
CA ARG A 320 0.05 -11.56 -23.60
C ARG A 320 0.03 -11.10 -22.13
N ILE A 321 1.19 -11.02 -21.49
CA ILE A 321 1.35 -10.53 -20.11
C ILE A 321 0.88 -9.09 -20.02
N PHE A 322 1.42 -8.21 -20.87
CA PHE A 322 1.12 -6.77 -20.82
C PHE A 322 -0.32 -6.43 -21.22
N ALA A 323 -0.96 -7.23 -22.08
CA ALA A 323 -2.38 -7.06 -22.41
C ALA A 323 -3.34 -7.44 -21.26
N GLY A 324 -2.85 -8.13 -20.22
CA GLY A 324 -3.64 -8.59 -19.09
C GLY A 324 -4.55 -9.79 -19.43
N PRO A 325 -5.12 -10.43 -18.38
CA PRO A 325 -5.94 -11.61 -18.53
C PRO A 325 -7.29 -11.31 -19.20
N LYS A 326 -7.71 -12.23 -20.06
CA LYS A 326 -9.00 -12.17 -20.77
C LYS A 326 -9.75 -13.49 -20.64
N ASP A 327 -11.07 -13.45 -20.69
CA ASP A 327 -11.90 -14.64 -20.81
C ASP A 327 -11.88 -15.20 -22.24
N ALA A 328 -12.58 -16.31 -22.46
CA ALA A 328 -12.66 -16.96 -23.76
C ALA A 328 -13.33 -16.08 -24.85
N ALA A 329 -14.12 -15.09 -24.47
CA ALA A 329 -14.74 -14.11 -25.37
C ALA A 329 -13.87 -12.88 -25.62
N GLY A 330 -12.65 -12.82 -25.04
CA GLY A 330 -11.72 -11.70 -25.15
C GLY A 330 -12.01 -10.53 -24.19
N LYS A 331 -12.98 -10.68 -23.28
CA LYS A 331 -13.32 -9.65 -22.30
C LYS A 331 -12.25 -9.60 -21.21
N PRO A 332 -11.72 -8.39 -20.86
CA PRO A 332 -10.74 -8.25 -19.78
C PRO A 332 -11.27 -8.72 -18.42
N LEU A 333 -10.46 -9.53 -17.73
CA LEU A 333 -10.69 -9.96 -16.35
C LEU A 333 -9.97 -9.08 -15.34
N TYR A 334 -8.89 -8.44 -15.78
CA TYR A 334 -8.12 -7.43 -15.05
C TYR A 334 -7.52 -6.44 -16.06
N ASN A 335 -6.88 -5.35 -15.58
CA ASN A 335 -6.28 -4.35 -16.46
C ASN A 335 -4.98 -4.82 -17.13
N HIS A 336 -4.62 -4.13 -18.22
CA HIS A 336 -3.33 -4.25 -18.88
C HIS A 336 -2.23 -3.55 -18.07
N TRP A 337 -0.96 -3.87 -18.37
CA TRP A 337 0.21 -3.19 -17.79
C TRP A 337 0.76 -2.13 -18.74
N LEU A 338 1.37 -1.09 -18.17
CA LEU A 338 2.12 -0.09 -18.92
C LEU A 338 3.55 -0.57 -19.13
N TYR A 339 4.13 -0.30 -20.29
CA TYR A 339 5.55 -0.51 -20.52
C TYR A 339 6.35 0.61 -19.86
N ASP A 340 7.37 0.24 -19.09
CA ASP A 340 8.20 1.18 -18.36
C ASP A 340 9.60 0.60 -18.11
N SER A 341 10.54 1.43 -17.67
CA SER A 341 11.95 1.10 -17.52
C SER A 341 12.25 0.01 -16.48
N GLY A 342 11.40 -0.18 -15.48
CA GLY A 342 11.65 -1.11 -14.37
C GLY A 342 11.38 -2.58 -14.67
N ILE A 343 11.09 -2.99 -15.91
CA ILE A 343 10.90 -4.39 -16.30
C ILE A 343 12.16 -5.24 -16.08
N ALA A 344 13.35 -4.64 -16.20
CA ALA A 344 14.63 -5.33 -15.98
C ALA A 344 15.03 -5.40 -14.51
N SER A 345 14.33 -4.72 -13.61
CA SER A 345 14.70 -4.63 -12.20
C SER A 345 14.51 -5.94 -11.45
N ALA A 346 15.34 -6.15 -10.43
CA ALA A 346 15.29 -7.33 -9.57
C ALA A 346 13.91 -7.55 -8.93
N GLY A 347 13.18 -6.48 -8.60
CA GLY A 347 11.83 -6.55 -8.05
C GLY A 347 10.83 -7.14 -9.05
N TRP A 348 10.89 -6.75 -10.32
CA TRP A 348 10.03 -7.31 -11.37
C TRP A 348 10.31 -8.81 -11.57
N ARG A 349 11.59 -9.18 -11.65
CA ARG A 349 12.01 -10.58 -11.76
C ARG A 349 11.51 -11.41 -10.57
N ALA A 350 11.71 -10.94 -9.34
CA ALA A 350 11.31 -11.66 -8.12
C ALA A 350 9.82 -12.02 -8.11
N TRP A 351 8.97 -11.13 -8.59
CA TRP A 351 7.54 -11.40 -8.65
C TRP A 351 7.15 -12.34 -9.77
N LYS A 352 7.61 -12.10 -11.00
CA LYS A 352 7.12 -12.84 -12.16
C LYS A 352 7.91 -14.12 -12.48
N LEU A 353 9.22 -14.08 -12.29
CA LEU A 353 10.12 -15.15 -12.72
C LEU A 353 10.73 -15.93 -11.55
N GLY A 354 11.02 -15.25 -10.45
CA GLY A 354 11.85 -15.83 -9.40
C GLY A 354 13.33 -15.94 -9.81
N SER A 355 14.06 -16.84 -9.16
CA SER A 355 15.45 -17.15 -9.44
C SER A 355 15.76 -18.60 -9.04
N ALA A 356 16.95 -19.11 -9.33
CA ALA A 356 17.36 -20.45 -8.94
C ALA A 356 17.16 -20.70 -7.43
N GLY A 357 16.33 -21.68 -7.09
CA GLY A 357 15.98 -22.02 -5.72
C GLY A 357 15.00 -21.06 -5.00
N LYS A 358 14.52 -20.02 -5.68
CA LYS A 358 13.52 -19.09 -5.14
C LYS A 358 12.36 -18.96 -6.14
N PRO A 359 11.19 -19.58 -5.87
CA PRO A 359 10.05 -19.49 -6.77
C PRO A 359 9.57 -18.03 -6.91
N ALA A 360 8.94 -17.73 -8.03
CA ALA A 360 8.28 -16.44 -8.25
C ALA A 360 7.26 -16.14 -7.16
N LEU A 361 7.19 -14.88 -6.72
CA LEU A 361 6.22 -14.47 -5.69
C LEU A 361 4.76 -14.60 -6.20
N ASN A 362 4.52 -14.49 -7.50
CA ASN A 362 3.22 -14.80 -8.11
C ASN A 362 2.77 -16.22 -7.78
N LEU A 363 3.67 -17.19 -7.74
CA LEU A 363 3.33 -18.59 -7.39
C LEU A 363 3.01 -18.74 -5.91
N THR A 364 3.80 -18.11 -5.05
CA THR A 364 3.71 -18.29 -3.59
C THR A 364 2.63 -17.42 -2.95
N LEU A 365 2.62 -16.12 -3.23
CA LEU A 365 1.63 -15.18 -2.67
C LEU A 365 0.33 -15.19 -3.45
N GLY A 366 0.36 -15.02 -4.77
CA GLY A 366 -0.81 -15.04 -5.61
C GLY A 366 -1.50 -16.39 -5.63
N GLY A 367 -0.73 -17.46 -5.90
CA GLY A 367 -1.22 -18.84 -5.90
C GLY A 367 -1.74 -19.26 -4.52
N GLY A 368 -1.02 -18.93 -3.44
CA GLY A 368 -1.45 -19.19 -2.07
C GLY A 368 -2.75 -18.45 -1.72
N SER A 369 -2.87 -17.19 -2.10
CA SER A 369 -4.08 -16.40 -1.88
C SER A 369 -5.28 -16.92 -2.67
N LEU A 370 -5.09 -17.30 -3.94
CA LEU A 370 -6.15 -17.93 -4.73
C LEU A 370 -6.61 -19.23 -4.09
N ASN A 371 -5.67 -20.13 -3.77
CA ASN A 371 -5.97 -21.45 -3.23
C ASN A 371 -6.72 -21.40 -1.90
N HIS A 372 -6.27 -20.55 -0.98
CA HIS A 372 -6.72 -20.63 0.41
C HIS A 372 -7.72 -19.54 0.80
N VAL A 373 -7.68 -18.36 0.14
CA VAL A 373 -8.45 -17.19 0.58
C VAL A 373 -9.49 -16.74 -0.43
N PHE A 374 -9.14 -16.67 -1.74
CA PHE A 374 -9.99 -15.98 -2.70
C PHE A 374 -10.96 -16.91 -3.41
N MET A 375 -10.59 -18.15 -3.72
CA MET A 375 -11.55 -19.09 -4.29
C MET A 375 -12.51 -19.61 -3.23
N THR A 376 -13.78 -19.78 -3.59
CA THR A 376 -14.84 -20.17 -2.67
C THR A 376 -15.62 -21.38 -3.23
N PRO A 377 -15.69 -22.50 -2.48
CA PRO A 377 -14.86 -22.80 -1.30
C PRO A 377 -13.38 -22.91 -1.69
N PRO A 378 -12.44 -22.91 -0.72
CA PRO A 378 -11.04 -23.23 -1.01
C PRO A 378 -10.94 -24.59 -1.68
N PRO A 379 -10.32 -24.70 -2.88
CA PRO A 379 -10.23 -25.97 -3.59
C PRO A 379 -9.30 -26.95 -2.85
N ALA A 380 -9.66 -28.24 -2.84
CA ALA A 380 -8.85 -29.27 -2.22
C ALA A 380 -7.50 -29.49 -2.94
N GLN A 381 -7.48 -29.21 -4.23
CA GLN A 381 -6.27 -29.23 -5.08
C GLN A 381 -6.28 -28.00 -5.99
N PHE A 382 -5.17 -27.29 -6.02
CA PHE A 382 -5.01 -26.11 -6.85
C PHE A 382 -3.56 -26.00 -7.32
N ASP A 383 -3.39 -25.85 -8.61
CA ASP A 383 -2.11 -25.51 -9.22
C ASP A 383 -2.30 -24.27 -10.09
N ILE A 384 -1.68 -23.18 -9.69
CA ILE A 384 -1.76 -21.90 -10.39
C ILE A 384 -1.28 -21.97 -11.85
N LEU A 385 -0.37 -22.90 -12.17
CA LEU A 385 0.20 -23.06 -13.51
C LEU A 385 -0.73 -23.78 -14.49
N THR A 386 -1.71 -24.52 -13.99
CA THR A 386 -2.60 -25.36 -14.82
C THR A 386 -4.09 -25.06 -14.63
N ALA A 387 -4.48 -24.35 -13.57
CA ALA A 387 -5.88 -24.04 -13.29
C ALA A 387 -6.50 -23.20 -14.42
N PRO A 388 -7.67 -23.60 -14.99
CA PRO A 388 -8.33 -22.82 -16.02
C PRO A 388 -8.72 -21.42 -15.53
N MET A 389 -8.45 -20.39 -16.32
CA MET A 389 -8.79 -18.98 -15.97
C MET A 389 -10.27 -18.80 -15.64
N ALA A 390 -11.17 -19.50 -16.34
CA ALA A 390 -12.60 -19.47 -16.08
C ALA A 390 -12.95 -20.01 -14.69
N SER A 391 -12.26 -21.07 -14.23
CA SER A 391 -12.44 -21.64 -12.89
C SER A 391 -11.96 -20.68 -11.82
N ILE A 392 -10.83 -20.02 -12.01
CA ILE A 392 -10.34 -18.99 -11.09
C ILE A 392 -11.33 -17.83 -11.04
N ALA A 393 -11.75 -17.29 -12.19
CA ALA A 393 -12.70 -16.18 -12.28
C ALA A 393 -14.05 -16.49 -11.61
N SER A 394 -14.58 -17.70 -11.81
CA SER A 394 -15.82 -18.14 -11.14
C SER A 394 -15.60 -18.37 -9.65
N GLY A 395 -14.46 -18.94 -9.24
CA GLY A 395 -14.13 -19.22 -7.84
C GLY A 395 -14.01 -17.97 -6.99
N ILE A 396 -13.35 -16.91 -7.48
CA ILE A 396 -13.24 -15.64 -6.75
C ILE A 396 -14.57 -14.88 -6.62
N ALA A 397 -15.53 -15.15 -7.50
CA ALA A 397 -16.87 -14.55 -7.48
C ALA A 397 -17.91 -15.42 -6.74
N ALA A 398 -17.55 -16.65 -6.38
CA ALA A 398 -18.48 -17.62 -5.82
C ALA A 398 -18.85 -17.28 -4.36
N ARG A 399 -20.06 -17.70 -3.98
CA ARG A 399 -20.59 -17.65 -2.61
C ARG A 399 -21.22 -18.99 -2.28
N THR A 400 -21.19 -19.36 -1.00
CA THR A 400 -21.87 -20.54 -0.48
C THR A 400 -22.54 -20.20 0.85
N ALA A 401 -23.32 -21.11 1.41
CA ALA A 401 -23.91 -20.91 2.74
C ALA A 401 -22.84 -20.72 3.83
N GLN A 402 -21.71 -21.44 3.71
CA GLN A 402 -20.57 -21.29 4.63
C GLN A 402 -19.78 -19.99 4.39
N TYR A 403 -19.69 -19.56 3.13
CA TYR A 403 -18.96 -18.34 2.71
C TYR A 403 -19.92 -17.37 2.02
N PRO A 404 -20.71 -16.59 2.77
CA PRO A 404 -21.75 -15.74 2.21
C PRO A 404 -21.22 -14.52 1.43
N GLN A 405 -19.95 -14.16 1.64
CA GLN A 405 -19.24 -13.14 0.86
C GLN A 405 -18.22 -13.81 -0.06
N SER A 406 -18.26 -13.45 -1.34
CA SER A 406 -17.20 -13.78 -2.29
C SER A 406 -15.93 -12.97 -2.02
N ALA A 407 -14.79 -13.37 -2.61
CA ALA A 407 -13.58 -12.56 -2.53
C ALA A 407 -13.77 -11.14 -3.09
N LEU A 408 -14.63 -11.00 -4.12
CA LEU A 408 -14.97 -9.69 -4.65
C LEU A 408 -15.72 -8.82 -3.63
N ASP A 409 -16.53 -9.42 -2.73
CA ASP A 409 -17.29 -8.68 -1.72
C ASP A 409 -16.41 -8.21 -0.55
N PHE A 410 -15.52 -9.07 -0.06
CA PHE A 410 -14.74 -8.73 1.14
C PHE A 410 -13.38 -8.10 0.84
N MET A 411 -12.80 -8.32 -0.35
CA MET A 411 -11.47 -7.78 -0.67
C MET A 411 -11.50 -6.55 -1.57
N GLU A 412 -12.45 -6.46 -2.55
CA GLU A 412 -12.42 -5.34 -3.47
C GLU A 412 -12.81 -4.02 -2.79
N ALA A 413 -11.94 -3.03 -2.93
CA ALA A 413 -12.16 -1.65 -2.51
C ALA A 413 -12.43 -0.77 -3.74
N ALA A 414 -13.39 -1.20 -4.58
CA ALA A 414 -13.61 -0.62 -5.90
C ALA A 414 -14.74 0.42 -5.96
N SER A 415 -15.41 0.69 -4.84
CA SER A 415 -16.50 1.66 -4.77
C SER A 415 -16.01 3.08 -4.98
N THR A 416 -16.76 3.86 -5.74
CA THR A 416 -16.60 5.31 -5.84
C THR A 416 -17.62 6.06 -4.98
N GLU A 417 -18.48 5.34 -4.23
CA GLU A 417 -19.41 5.94 -3.27
C GLU A 417 -18.66 6.27 -1.98
N LEU A 418 -18.41 7.55 -1.74
CA LEU A 418 -17.55 8.06 -0.67
C LEU A 418 -18.27 9.11 0.20
N SER A 419 -19.59 9.05 0.32
CA SER A 419 -20.39 10.08 1.01
C SER A 419 -19.93 10.34 2.44
N ALA A 420 -19.62 9.29 3.23
CA ALA A 420 -19.13 9.45 4.59
C ALA A 420 -17.74 10.14 4.66
N PHE A 421 -16.85 9.80 3.75
CA PHE A 421 -15.53 10.40 3.63
C PHE A 421 -15.61 11.88 3.19
N HIS A 422 -16.49 12.15 2.22
CA HIS A 422 -16.78 13.53 1.78
C HIS A 422 -17.37 14.40 2.88
N ALA A 423 -18.37 13.88 3.63
CA ALA A 423 -18.97 14.60 4.74
C ALA A 423 -17.93 15.00 5.80
N ARG A 424 -16.87 14.19 5.96
CA ARG A 424 -15.73 14.46 6.83
C ARG A 424 -14.69 15.41 6.20
N LYS A 425 -14.85 15.79 4.93
CA LYS A 425 -13.86 16.56 4.15
C LYS A 425 -12.52 15.81 4.01
N GLY A 426 -12.57 14.49 3.99
CA GLY A 426 -11.40 13.62 3.89
C GLY A 426 -10.55 13.88 2.65
N LYS A 427 -9.26 13.57 2.73
CA LYS A 427 -8.27 13.77 1.65
C LYS A 427 -7.58 12.47 1.31
N LEU A 428 -7.37 12.21 0.02
CA LEU A 428 -6.78 11.00 -0.53
C LEU A 428 -5.54 11.32 -1.36
N ILE A 429 -4.42 10.74 -0.99
CA ILE A 429 -3.24 10.62 -1.85
C ILE A 429 -3.15 9.17 -2.32
N LEU A 430 -3.22 8.97 -3.64
CA LEU A 430 -2.89 7.71 -4.32
C LEU A 430 -1.51 7.86 -4.95
N TYR A 431 -0.67 6.83 -4.86
CA TYR A 431 0.52 6.74 -5.70
C TYR A 431 0.72 5.30 -6.19
N HIS A 432 1.34 5.14 -7.38
CA HIS A 432 1.59 3.82 -7.94
C HIS A 432 2.87 3.81 -8.76
N GLY A 433 3.70 2.78 -8.57
CA GLY A 433 4.87 2.52 -9.40
C GLY A 433 4.44 2.04 -10.78
N VAL A 434 4.93 2.69 -11.83
CA VAL A 434 4.52 2.35 -13.21
C VAL A 434 5.00 0.96 -13.61
N SER A 435 6.16 0.55 -13.10
CA SER A 435 6.73 -0.78 -13.32
C SER A 435 6.30 -1.83 -12.30
N ASP A 436 5.19 -1.61 -11.58
CA ASP A 436 4.71 -2.57 -10.58
C ASP A 436 4.36 -3.91 -11.23
N PRO A 437 5.04 -5.02 -10.88
CA PRO A 437 4.80 -6.33 -11.46
C PRO A 437 3.59 -7.06 -10.87
N VAL A 438 3.04 -6.55 -9.77
CA VAL A 438 2.00 -7.21 -8.97
C VAL A 438 0.63 -6.64 -9.28
N PHE A 439 0.51 -5.32 -9.14
CA PHE A 439 -0.73 -4.59 -9.42
C PHE A 439 -0.52 -3.61 -10.56
N SER A 440 -1.39 -3.66 -11.54
CA SER A 440 -1.29 -2.76 -12.68
C SER A 440 -1.51 -1.30 -12.26
N ALA A 441 -0.57 -0.42 -12.60
CA ALA A 441 -0.76 1.02 -12.43
C ALA A 441 -1.98 1.54 -13.21
N GLN A 442 -2.29 0.92 -14.37
CA GLN A 442 -3.50 1.23 -15.13
C GLN A 442 -4.78 0.97 -14.33
N ASP A 443 -4.77 -0.05 -13.46
CA ASP A 443 -5.91 -0.32 -12.60
C ASP A 443 -6.20 0.82 -11.63
N THR A 444 -5.16 1.41 -11.04
CA THR A 444 -5.28 2.59 -10.18
C THR A 444 -5.66 3.85 -10.96
N ILE A 445 -5.15 4.02 -12.19
CA ILE A 445 -5.57 5.09 -13.09
C ILE A 445 -7.07 5.00 -13.38
N ASP A 446 -7.58 3.81 -13.71
CA ASP A 446 -9.01 3.58 -13.97
C ASP A 446 -9.87 3.89 -12.74
N TYR A 447 -9.39 3.52 -11.53
CA TYR A 447 -10.10 3.88 -10.31
C TYR A 447 -10.18 5.39 -10.12
N TYR A 448 -9.07 6.11 -10.32
CA TYR A 448 -9.03 7.57 -10.22
C TYR A 448 -9.91 8.24 -11.28
N GLN A 449 -9.92 7.74 -12.52
CA GLN A 449 -10.80 8.24 -13.58
C GLN A 449 -12.28 8.01 -13.25
N ARG A 450 -12.64 6.88 -12.64
CA ARG A 450 -14.01 6.64 -12.15
C ARG A 450 -14.41 7.60 -11.02
N LEU A 451 -13.46 8.02 -10.15
CA LEU A 451 -13.70 9.10 -9.22
C LEU A 451 -13.96 10.43 -9.96
N GLN A 452 -13.17 10.74 -10.99
CA GLN A 452 -13.37 11.94 -11.82
C GLN A 452 -14.72 11.91 -12.56
N GLN A 453 -15.14 10.77 -13.07
CA GLN A 453 -16.46 10.61 -13.69
C GLN A 453 -17.61 10.86 -12.71
N ARG A 454 -17.45 10.44 -11.45
CA ARG A 454 -18.47 10.60 -10.42
C ARG A 454 -18.52 12.01 -9.84
N TYR A 455 -17.37 12.61 -9.53
CA TYR A 455 -17.27 13.87 -8.78
C TYR A 455 -16.87 15.07 -9.65
N GLY A 456 -16.57 14.85 -10.92
CA GLY A 456 -16.15 15.90 -11.84
C GLY A 456 -14.91 16.66 -11.35
N ALA A 457 -14.91 17.97 -11.52
CA ALA A 457 -13.83 18.85 -11.05
C ALA A 457 -13.62 18.78 -9.52
N GLY A 458 -14.66 18.46 -8.76
CA GLY A 458 -14.58 18.28 -7.30
C GLY A 458 -13.68 17.14 -6.85
N THR A 459 -13.29 16.21 -7.74
CA THR A 459 -12.29 15.18 -7.43
C THR A 459 -10.98 15.80 -6.94
N HIS A 460 -10.58 16.91 -7.54
CA HIS A 460 -9.34 17.60 -7.16
C HIS A 460 -9.40 18.27 -5.78
N ASP A 461 -10.57 18.40 -5.18
CA ASP A 461 -10.70 18.95 -3.83
C ASP A 461 -10.36 17.93 -2.74
N PHE A 462 -10.38 16.61 -3.08
CA PHE A 462 -10.15 15.57 -2.10
C PHE A 462 -9.21 14.44 -2.54
N ALA A 463 -8.90 14.27 -3.82
CA ALA A 463 -8.06 13.17 -4.31
C ALA A 463 -6.95 13.66 -5.25
N ARG A 464 -5.76 13.03 -5.13
CA ARG A 464 -4.62 13.16 -6.05
C ARG A 464 -4.05 11.79 -6.33
N LEU A 465 -3.71 11.52 -7.59
CA LEU A 465 -2.95 10.34 -8.00
C LEU A 465 -1.58 10.79 -8.50
N PHE A 466 -0.53 10.12 -8.03
CA PHE A 466 0.86 10.30 -8.44
C PHE A 466 1.39 9.00 -9.03
N LEU A 467 1.83 9.03 -10.28
CA LEU A 467 2.52 7.91 -10.92
C LEU A 467 4.01 8.06 -10.70
N VAL A 468 4.69 6.97 -10.36
CA VAL A 468 6.12 6.96 -10.06
C VAL A 468 6.85 6.17 -11.15
N PRO A 469 7.53 6.86 -12.11
CA PRO A 469 8.25 6.21 -13.19
C PRO A 469 9.29 5.23 -12.67
N GLY A 470 9.47 4.09 -13.33
CA GLY A 470 10.45 3.07 -13.02
C GLY A 470 10.23 2.31 -11.72
N MET A 471 9.34 2.76 -10.84
CA MET A 471 9.14 2.13 -9.53
C MET A 471 8.41 0.81 -9.66
N ASN A 472 8.98 -0.22 -9.03
CA ASN A 472 8.35 -1.52 -8.84
C ASN A 472 7.32 -1.49 -7.69
N HIS A 473 6.98 -2.67 -7.15
CA HIS A 473 5.96 -2.80 -6.11
C HIS A 473 6.38 -2.12 -4.80
N CYS A 474 5.68 -1.07 -4.39
CA CYS A 474 5.94 -0.28 -3.17
C CYS A 474 7.34 0.37 -3.08
N GLY A 475 8.17 0.24 -4.10
CA GLY A 475 9.51 0.81 -4.14
C GLY A 475 10.48 -0.06 -4.92
N GLY A 476 11.71 0.42 -5.05
CA GLY A 476 12.73 -0.19 -5.89
C GLY A 476 12.51 0.10 -7.38
N GLY A 477 13.41 -0.41 -8.19
CA GLY A 477 13.47 -0.15 -9.63
C GLY A 477 14.74 0.59 -9.99
N ASP A 478 15.39 0.15 -11.07
CA ASP A 478 16.73 0.61 -11.46
C ASP A 478 16.74 2.09 -11.91
N TYR A 479 15.59 2.57 -12.40
CA TYR A 479 15.36 3.95 -12.86
C TYR A 479 14.29 4.67 -12.04
N ALA A 480 14.07 4.26 -10.78
CA ALA A 480 12.96 4.77 -9.98
C ALA A 480 13.38 5.91 -9.05
N LEU A 481 12.56 6.97 -9.02
CA LEU A 481 12.59 7.98 -7.97
C LEU A 481 11.59 7.58 -6.87
N ASP A 482 11.91 6.53 -6.14
CA ASP A 482 10.99 5.80 -5.25
C ASP A 482 10.99 6.30 -3.79
N THR A 483 11.61 7.45 -3.54
CA THR A 483 11.72 8.05 -2.21
C THR A 483 11.12 9.46 -2.19
N PHE A 484 9.96 9.61 -1.54
CA PHE A 484 9.23 10.87 -1.42
C PHE A 484 8.35 10.85 -0.16
N ASP A 485 8.06 12.02 0.42
CA ASP A 485 7.17 12.14 1.57
C ASP A 485 5.71 12.25 1.10
N THR A 486 4.83 11.45 1.68
CA THR A 486 3.37 11.54 1.52
C THR A 486 2.69 11.98 2.81
N LEU A 487 3.40 11.92 3.96
CA LEU A 487 2.79 12.20 5.25
C LEU A 487 2.65 13.71 5.50
N ASP A 488 3.70 14.51 5.30
CA ASP A 488 3.58 15.96 5.46
C ASP A 488 2.60 16.57 4.44
N PRO A 489 2.60 16.19 3.14
CA PRO A 489 1.61 16.66 2.19
C PRO A 489 0.15 16.32 2.55
N ILE A 490 -0.13 15.12 3.08
CA ILE A 490 -1.50 14.79 3.49
C ILE A 490 -1.92 15.54 4.75
N ILE A 491 -1.00 15.77 5.71
CA ILE A 491 -1.23 16.61 6.88
C ILE A 491 -1.57 18.04 6.45
N ASP A 492 -0.75 18.64 5.60
CA ASP A 492 -0.95 20.00 5.09
C ASP A 492 -2.30 20.13 4.36
N TRP A 493 -2.67 19.10 3.61
CA TRP A 493 -3.94 19.11 2.90
C TRP A 493 -5.15 19.00 3.84
N VAL A 494 -5.10 18.09 4.81
CA VAL A 494 -6.18 17.89 5.79
C VAL A 494 -6.30 19.08 6.74
N GLU A 495 -5.19 19.50 7.34
CA GLU A 495 -5.21 20.44 8.46
C GLU A 495 -5.16 21.91 8.03
N HIS A 496 -4.51 22.19 6.88
CA HIS A 496 -4.28 23.55 6.37
C HIS A 496 -4.92 23.81 5.00
N GLN A 497 -5.65 22.83 4.43
CA GLN A 497 -6.31 22.91 3.11
C GLN A 497 -5.32 23.21 1.97
N LYS A 498 -4.05 22.81 2.12
CA LYS A 498 -3.00 22.97 1.12
C LYS A 498 -2.82 21.69 0.33
N ALA A 499 -3.55 21.55 -0.77
CA ALA A 499 -3.41 20.39 -1.65
C ALA A 499 -2.01 20.30 -2.26
N PRO A 500 -1.37 19.10 -2.31
CA PRO A 500 -0.08 18.94 -2.93
C PRO A 500 -0.16 19.23 -4.43
N LYS A 501 0.67 20.18 -4.89
CA LYS A 501 0.83 20.49 -6.33
C LYS A 501 1.79 19.53 -7.02
N SER A 502 2.69 18.95 -6.28
CA SER A 502 3.63 17.89 -6.66
C SER A 502 4.21 17.25 -5.40
N LEU A 503 4.86 16.10 -5.55
CA LEU A 503 5.72 15.51 -4.52
C LEU A 503 7.15 15.50 -5.05
N THR A 504 8.11 15.99 -4.28
CA THR A 504 9.53 15.90 -4.68
C THR A 504 10.02 14.49 -4.42
N ALA A 505 10.43 13.80 -5.47
CA ALA A 505 10.94 12.44 -5.41
C ALA A 505 12.44 12.39 -5.71
N SER A 506 13.13 11.47 -5.07
CA SER A 506 14.55 11.17 -5.25
C SER A 506 14.78 9.68 -5.42
N ALA A 507 15.95 9.32 -5.94
CA ALA A 507 16.36 7.93 -6.08
C ALA A 507 16.61 7.29 -4.70
N GLY A 508 16.01 6.13 -4.46
CA GLY A 508 16.38 5.25 -3.35
C GLY A 508 17.65 4.44 -3.66
N PRO A 509 18.12 3.62 -2.70
CA PRO A 509 19.38 2.87 -2.87
C PRO A 509 19.42 1.94 -4.07
N SER A 510 18.30 1.40 -4.50
CA SER A 510 18.21 0.48 -5.65
C SER A 510 18.39 1.17 -7.01
N ALA A 511 18.09 2.45 -7.13
CA ALA A 511 18.23 3.21 -8.38
C ALA A 511 19.63 3.84 -8.57
N GLY A 512 20.47 3.80 -7.55
CA GLY A 512 21.74 4.55 -7.49
C GLY A 512 22.79 4.18 -8.53
N GLN A 513 22.61 3.09 -9.30
CA GLN A 513 23.53 2.71 -10.37
C GLN A 513 23.15 3.29 -11.75
N HIS A 514 21.88 3.67 -11.94
CA HIS A 514 21.33 4.07 -13.24
C HIS A 514 20.90 5.55 -13.28
N LEU A 515 20.70 6.16 -12.12
CA LEU A 515 20.35 7.57 -12.00
C LEU A 515 21.50 8.35 -11.36
N LYS A 516 21.63 9.63 -11.72
CA LYS A 516 22.64 10.52 -11.12
C LYS A 516 22.38 10.67 -9.62
N PRO A 517 23.43 10.62 -8.77
CA PRO A 517 23.30 10.93 -7.37
C PRO A 517 22.70 12.34 -7.15
N GLY A 518 21.70 12.45 -6.28
CA GLY A 518 21.04 13.73 -5.98
C GLY A 518 19.99 14.15 -7.01
N LEU A 519 19.72 13.34 -8.04
CA LEU A 519 18.64 13.60 -8.99
C LEU A 519 17.29 13.64 -8.26
N THR A 520 16.54 14.69 -8.52
CA THR A 520 15.16 14.83 -8.04
C THR A 520 14.22 15.22 -9.17
N ARG A 521 12.96 14.79 -9.08
CA ARG A 521 11.87 15.17 -10.00
C ARG A 521 10.60 15.46 -9.21
N PRO A 522 9.72 16.34 -9.72
CA PRO A 522 8.38 16.41 -9.18
C PRO A 522 7.55 15.24 -9.70
N LEU A 523 6.94 14.47 -8.82
CA LEU A 523 5.80 13.64 -9.17
C LEU A 523 4.59 14.57 -9.29
N CYS A 524 4.00 14.61 -10.46
CA CYS A 524 2.88 15.49 -10.77
C CYS A 524 1.53 14.79 -10.54
N PRO A 525 0.49 15.53 -10.10
CA PRO A 525 -0.85 14.96 -10.04
C PRO A 525 -1.34 14.55 -11.43
N PHE A 526 -1.74 13.28 -11.57
CA PHE A 526 -2.31 12.77 -12.82
C PHE A 526 -3.52 13.61 -13.30
N PRO A 527 -3.65 13.95 -14.60
CA PRO A 527 -2.86 13.45 -15.74
C PRO A 527 -1.62 14.29 -16.10
N SER A 528 -1.25 15.29 -15.29
CA SER A 528 -0.08 16.12 -15.56
C SER A 528 1.22 15.32 -15.42
N ALA A 529 2.23 15.71 -16.18
CA ALA A 529 3.58 15.17 -16.14
C ALA A 529 4.60 16.28 -15.85
N ALA A 530 5.78 15.90 -15.35
CA ALA A 530 6.89 16.82 -15.17
C ALA A 530 7.36 17.36 -16.53
N GLN A 531 7.60 18.67 -16.62
CA GLN A 531 8.14 19.32 -17.82
C GLN A 531 9.25 20.28 -17.42
N TYR A 532 10.44 20.09 -17.98
CA TYR A 532 11.57 20.98 -17.76
C TYR A 532 11.27 22.38 -18.31
N ARG A 533 11.56 23.42 -17.52
CA ARG A 533 11.31 24.81 -17.91
C ARG A 533 12.30 25.38 -18.92
N GLY A 534 13.34 24.60 -19.30
CA GLY A 534 14.41 25.09 -20.17
C GLY A 534 15.43 26.01 -19.46
N GLN A 535 15.34 26.13 -18.13
CA GLN A 535 16.26 26.91 -17.31
C GLN A 535 16.37 26.30 -15.90
N GLY A 536 17.50 26.55 -15.24
CA GLY A 536 17.86 25.95 -13.95
C GLY A 536 18.55 24.60 -14.12
N ASP A 537 18.87 23.96 -13.00
CA ASP A 537 19.54 22.66 -13.00
C ASP A 537 18.55 21.55 -13.42
N PRO A 538 18.77 20.86 -14.54
CA PRO A 538 17.88 19.79 -15.01
C PRO A 538 17.86 18.57 -14.07
N ASP A 539 18.78 18.45 -13.12
CA ASP A 539 18.79 17.39 -12.13
C ASP A 539 17.95 17.72 -10.87
N GLN A 540 17.36 18.93 -10.79
CA GLN A 540 16.58 19.38 -9.63
C GLN A 540 15.09 19.54 -9.94
N ALA A 541 14.24 18.98 -9.08
CA ALA A 541 12.77 19.08 -9.19
C ALA A 541 12.27 20.53 -9.30
N SER A 542 12.98 21.48 -8.68
CA SER A 542 12.65 22.91 -8.74
C SER A 542 12.76 23.53 -10.13
N SER A 543 13.33 22.84 -11.11
CA SER A 543 13.47 23.30 -12.50
C SER A 543 12.35 22.83 -13.43
N PHE A 544 11.33 22.17 -12.87
CA PHE A 544 10.22 21.58 -13.62
C PHE A 544 8.87 22.22 -13.22
N ASP A 545 7.92 22.15 -14.15
CA ASP A 545 6.50 22.41 -13.91
C ASP A 545 5.69 21.14 -14.15
N CYS A 546 4.54 21.03 -13.51
CA CYS A 546 3.54 20.00 -13.80
C CYS A 546 2.57 20.50 -14.88
N ARG A 547 2.59 19.89 -16.07
CA ARG A 547 1.77 20.26 -17.21
C ARG A 547 1.03 19.08 -17.82
#